data_8f52d5ceed8006d0e6cd936cca8419f8
#
_entry.id   8f52d5ceed8006d0e6cd936cca8419f8
#
_cell.length_a   1.000
_cell.length_b   1.000
_cell.length_c   1.000
_cell.angle_alpha   90.00
_cell.angle_beta   90.00
_cell.angle_gamma   90.00
#
_symmetry.space_group_name_H-M   'P 1'
#
loop_
_entity.id
_entity.type
_entity.pdbx_description
1 polymer ?
#
loop_
_entity_poly.entity_id
_entity_poly.type
_entity_poly.pdbx_seq_one_letter_code
_entity_poly.pdbx_strand_id
1 'polypeptide(L)'
;MTELSGILNSSNVIQAIKKTIAENGELKKEAENMLKERIKAVAAQVIDNRTEVNGINVYSLKGPRIAEAVKGIAFAIREESPEKSIFVGATLNGDKPMLTVLVTDDLAQNGFNASTIVREAAKLIKGGGGGQPQFAQAGGKNAEGLSAAYDKIMEIIASI
;
A
#
# COMPACT_ATOMS: atom_id res chain seq x y z
N MET A 1 0.61 43.31 9.17
CA MET A 1 2.07 42.99 9.34
C MET A 1 2.41 42.61 10.78
N THR A 2 1.84 43.28 11.78
CA THR A 2 2.10 43.01 13.23
C THR A 2 1.62 41.60 13.65
N GLU A 3 0.47 41.17 13.17
CA GLU A 3 -0.05 39.81 13.43
C GLU A 3 0.84 38.70 12.84
N LEU A 4 1.33 38.90 11.61
CA LEU A 4 2.24 37.94 10.97
C LEU A 4 3.59 37.88 11.68
N SER A 5 4.09 39.01 12.18
CA SER A 5 5.31 39.05 12.97
C SER A 5 5.17 38.30 14.30
N GLY A 6 4.00 38.38 14.94
CA GLY A 6 3.68 37.62 16.14
C GLY A 6 3.57 36.11 15.91
N ILE A 7 2.90 35.70 14.85
CA ILE A 7 2.75 34.28 14.48
C ILE A 7 4.10 33.65 14.13
N LEU A 8 4.93 34.35 13.39
CA LEU A 8 6.23 33.86 12.95
C LEU A 8 7.36 34.14 13.96
N ASN A 9 7.06 34.81 15.08
CA ASN A 9 8.00 35.19 16.10
C ASN A 9 9.26 35.86 15.52
N SER A 10 9.07 36.78 14.56
CA SER A 10 10.15 37.46 13.83
C SER A 10 9.75 38.85 13.39
N SER A 11 10.67 39.79 13.52
CA SER A 11 10.53 41.16 13.02
C SER A 11 10.68 41.27 11.49
N ASN A 12 11.34 40.30 10.88
CA ASN A 12 11.48 40.20 9.42
C ASN A 12 10.59 39.07 8.88
N VAL A 13 9.35 39.39 8.56
CA VAL A 13 8.31 38.44 8.09
C VAL A 13 8.74 37.70 6.84
N ILE A 14 9.35 38.38 5.85
CA ILE A 14 9.76 37.77 4.60
C ILE A 14 10.83 36.70 4.83
N GLN A 15 11.80 37.00 5.68
CA GLN A 15 12.89 36.08 6.00
C GLN A 15 12.38 34.89 6.81
N ALA A 16 11.45 35.13 7.74
CA ALA A 16 10.79 34.07 8.51
C ALA A 16 9.97 33.15 7.62
N ILE A 17 9.22 33.67 6.65
CA ILE A 17 8.48 32.88 5.67
C ILE A 17 9.43 32.02 4.82
N LYS A 18 10.50 32.60 4.29
CA LYS A 18 11.50 31.84 3.52
C LYS A 18 12.13 30.71 4.34
N LYS A 19 12.46 30.96 5.58
CA LYS A 19 12.99 29.96 6.51
C LYS A 19 11.97 28.83 6.74
N THR A 20 10.73 29.18 7.04
CA THR A 20 9.65 28.20 7.26
C THR A 20 9.41 27.33 6.02
N ILE A 21 9.44 27.91 4.82
CA ILE A 21 9.29 27.15 3.57
C ILE A 21 10.46 26.18 3.38
N ALA A 22 11.70 26.62 3.66
CA ALA A 22 12.88 25.77 3.56
C ALA A 22 12.83 24.64 4.58
N GLU A 23 12.52 24.90 5.84
CA GLU A 23 12.37 23.91 6.91
C GLU A 23 11.25 22.90 6.58
N ASN A 24 10.13 23.36 6.04
CA ASN A 24 9.04 22.49 5.60
C ASN A 24 9.46 21.56 4.45
N GLY A 25 10.26 22.09 3.53
CA GLY A 25 10.83 21.30 2.43
C GLY A 25 11.79 20.22 2.93
N GLU A 26 12.64 20.54 3.89
CA GLU A 26 13.57 19.59 4.52
C GLU A 26 12.83 18.50 5.31
N LEU A 27 11.86 18.88 6.15
CA LEU A 27 11.03 17.95 6.91
C LEU A 27 10.24 17.00 6.00
N LYS A 28 9.70 17.51 4.90
CA LYS A 28 9.00 16.69 3.91
C LYS A 28 9.92 15.66 3.27
N LYS A 29 11.12 16.08 2.90
CA LYS A 29 12.14 15.19 2.32
C LYS A 29 12.59 14.12 3.31
N GLU A 30 12.77 14.50 4.57
CA GLU A 30 13.11 13.57 5.64
C GLU A 30 12.00 12.53 5.87
N ALA A 31 10.75 12.97 5.93
CA ALA A 31 9.59 12.08 6.04
C ALA A 31 9.49 11.10 4.87
N GLU A 32 9.72 11.56 3.64
CA GLU A 32 9.75 10.71 2.45
C GLU A 32 10.88 9.67 2.52
N ASN A 33 12.07 10.05 3.00
CA ASN A 33 13.19 9.14 3.17
C ASN A 33 12.90 8.08 4.25
N MET A 34 12.36 8.49 5.38
CA MET A 34 11.94 7.57 6.44
C MET A 34 10.88 6.57 5.96
N LEU A 35 9.92 7.03 5.15
CA LEU A 35 8.91 6.16 4.54
C LEU A 35 9.55 5.15 3.60
N LYS A 36 10.49 5.56 2.75
CA LYS A 36 11.23 4.67 1.84
C LYS A 36 12.01 3.59 2.58
N GLU A 37 12.72 3.96 3.65
CA GLU A 37 13.45 3.00 4.48
C GLU A 37 12.51 1.99 5.15
N ARG A 38 11.38 2.46 5.65
CA ARG A 38 10.36 1.60 6.24
C ARG A 38 9.74 0.65 5.22
N ILE A 39 9.46 1.13 4.01
CA ILE A 39 8.96 0.30 2.91
C ILE A 39 9.94 -0.83 2.60
N LYS A 40 11.23 -0.53 2.46
CA LYS A 40 12.26 -1.55 2.20
C LYS A 40 12.35 -2.58 3.30
N ALA A 41 12.35 -2.16 4.56
CA ALA A 41 12.43 -3.06 5.71
C ALA A 41 11.23 -4.02 5.78
N VAL A 42 10.02 -3.50 5.56
CA VAL A 42 8.80 -4.33 5.55
C VAL A 42 8.76 -5.24 4.33
N ALA A 43 9.16 -4.76 3.15
CA ALA A 43 9.22 -5.57 1.94
C ALA A 43 10.16 -6.77 2.13
N ALA A 44 11.34 -6.57 2.73
CA ALA A 44 12.27 -7.65 3.04
C ALA A 44 11.63 -8.71 3.95
N GLN A 45 10.94 -8.30 5.02
CA GLN A 45 10.23 -9.23 5.92
C GLN A 45 9.13 -10.01 5.19
N VAL A 46 8.40 -9.36 4.28
CA VAL A 46 7.34 -10.02 3.49
C VAL A 46 7.94 -11.03 2.51
N ILE A 47 9.08 -10.70 1.91
CA ILE A 47 9.81 -11.59 1.00
C ILE A 47 10.29 -12.85 1.73
N ASP A 48 10.85 -12.70 2.93
CA ASP A 48 11.33 -13.82 3.75
C ASP A 48 10.19 -14.76 4.19
N ASN A 49 8.98 -14.23 4.34
CA ASN A 49 7.79 -14.99 4.76
C ASN A 49 6.86 -15.37 3.59
N ARG A 50 7.38 -15.42 2.37
CA ARG A 50 6.58 -15.84 1.21
C ARG A 50 6.05 -17.25 1.36
N THR A 51 4.89 -17.48 0.76
CA THR A 51 4.31 -18.82 0.59
C THR A 51 4.26 -19.16 -0.88
N GLU A 52 4.31 -20.44 -1.22
CA GLU A 52 4.16 -20.90 -2.58
C GLU A 52 2.82 -21.63 -2.76
N VAL A 53 2.07 -21.23 -3.76
CA VAL A 53 0.78 -21.85 -4.13
C VAL A 53 0.80 -22.14 -5.61
N ASN A 54 0.72 -23.42 -5.99
CA ASN A 54 0.73 -23.88 -7.39
C ASN A 54 1.93 -23.34 -8.22
N GLY A 55 3.11 -23.21 -7.60
CA GLY A 55 4.29 -22.68 -8.27
C GLY A 55 4.34 -21.15 -8.36
N ILE A 56 3.41 -20.47 -7.70
CA ILE A 56 3.34 -19.00 -7.62
C ILE A 56 3.80 -18.55 -6.24
N ASN A 57 4.70 -17.57 -6.18
CA ASN A 57 5.10 -16.95 -4.92
C ASN A 57 4.01 -15.97 -4.46
N VAL A 58 3.47 -16.18 -3.28
CA VAL A 58 2.48 -15.30 -2.67
C VAL A 58 3.09 -14.55 -1.49
N TYR A 59 3.04 -13.25 -1.59
CA TYR A 59 3.54 -12.31 -0.59
C TYR A 59 2.37 -11.66 0.13
N SER A 60 2.29 -11.83 1.43
CA SER A 60 1.14 -11.36 2.23
C SER A 60 1.54 -10.28 3.21
N LEU A 61 0.76 -9.21 3.26
CA LEU A 61 0.90 -8.11 4.22
C LEU A 61 -0.42 -7.90 4.95
N LYS A 62 -0.37 -7.97 6.29
CA LYS A 62 -1.52 -7.74 7.16
C LYS A 62 -1.23 -6.65 8.20
N GLY A 63 -2.28 -6.13 8.81
CA GLY A 63 -2.20 -5.19 9.92
C GLY A 63 -2.37 -3.72 9.53
N PRO A 64 -2.25 -2.80 10.51
CA PRO A 64 -2.43 -1.39 10.26
C PRO A 64 -1.31 -0.81 9.40
N ARG A 65 -1.65 -0.18 8.29
CA ARG A 65 -0.71 0.46 7.36
C ARG A 65 -1.40 1.61 6.63
N ILE A 66 -0.65 2.63 6.29
CA ILE A 66 -1.12 3.67 5.37
C ILE A 66 -1.11 3.15 3.92
N ALA A 67 -2.09 3.58 3.14
CA ALA A 67 -2.26 3.11 1.76
C ALA A 67 -1.01 3.30 0.87
N GLU A 68 -0.33 4.42 1.02
CA GLU A 68 0.90 4.74 0.28
C GLU A 68 2.03 3.76 0.59
N ALA A 69 2.20 3.39 1.87
CA ALA A 69 3.20 2.39 2.26
C ALA A 69 2.90 1.01 1.67
N VAL A 70 1.64 0.58 1.66
CA VAL A 70 1.21 -0.71 1.08
C VAL A 70 1.53 -0.76 -0.40
N LYS A 71 1.22 0.31 -1.14
CA LYS A 71 1.57 0.43 -2.55
C LYS A 71 3.07 0.34 -2.79
N GLY A 72 3.85 1.09 -2.02
CA GLY A 72 5.32 1.07 -2.11
C GLY A 72 5.91 -0.31 -1.83
N ILE A 73 5.40 -1.03 -0.82
CA ILE A 73 5.82 -2.40 -0.48
C ILE A 73 5.50 -3.36 -1.63
N ALA A 74 4.29 -3.28 -2.20
CA ALA A 74 3.88 -4.12 -3.32
C ALA A 74 4.80 -3.95 -4.54
N PHE A 75 5.13 -2.73 -4.89
CA PHE A 75 6.06 -2.45 -5.99
C PHE A 75 7.50 -2.86 -5.70
N ALA A 76 7.99 -2.67 -4.48
CA ALA A 76 9.31 -3.14 -4.07
C ALA A 76 9.44 -4.67 -4.18
N ILE A 77 8.41 -5.40 -3.78
CA ILE A 77 8.34 -6.86 -3.94
C ILE A 77 8.34 -7.27 -5.42
N ARG A 78 7.60 -6.54 -6.26
CA ARG A 78 7.60 -6.80 -7.72
C ARG A 78 8.98 -6.59 -8.35
N GLU A 79 9.74 -5.60 -7.90
CA GLU A 79 11.11 -5.37 -8.39
C GLU A 79 12.05 -6.54 -8.03
N GLU A 80 11.92 -7.07 -6.82
CA GLU A 80 12.72 -8.23 -6.35
C GLU A 80 12.25 -9.57 -6.95
N SER A 81 10.95 -9.70 -7.25
CA SER A 81 10.33 -10.92 -7.77
C SER A 81 9.43 -10.59 -8.96
N PRO A 82 10.00 -10.34 -10.15
CA PRO A 82 9.26 -9.82 -11.31
C PRO A 82 8.39 -10.87 -12.02
N GLU A 83 8.53 -12.15 -11.68
CA GLU A 83 7.81 -13.24 -12.32
C GLU A 83 7.15 -14.17 -11.29
N LYS A 84 6.06 -14.81 -11.70
CA LYS A 84 5.31 -15.80 -10.91
C LYS A 84 5.03 -15.36 -9.48
N SER A 85 4.65 -14.11 -9.32
CA SER A 85 4.50 -13.49 -8.00
C SER A 85 3.18 -12.73 -7.87
N ILE A 86 2.53 -12.91 -6.72
CA ILE A 86 1.33 -12.18 -6.33
C ILE A 86 1.56 -11.57 -4.94
N PHE A 87 1.29 -10.28 -4.80
CA PHE A 87 1.23 -9.61 -3.51
C PHE A 87 -0.22 -9.43 -3.08
N VAL A 88 -0.52 -9.76 -1.84
CA VAL A 88 -1.83 -9.60 -1.22
C VAL A 88 -1.70 -8.78 0.06
N GLY A 89 -2.23 -7.58 0.04
CA GLY A 89 -2.34 -6.71 1.20
C GLY A 89 -3.76 -6.71 1.76
N ALA A 90 -3.92 -7.14 3.02
CA ALA A 90 -5.17 -7.01 3.78
C ALA A 90 -4.87 -6.14 5.00
N THR A 91 -5.08 -4.84 4.86
CA THR A 91 -4.58 -3.83 5.79
C THR A 91 -5.69 -2.91 6.32
N LEU A 92 -5.41 -2.24 7.42
CA LEU A 92 -6.27 -1.20 7.98
C LEU A 92 -5.59 0.16 7.80
N ASN A 93 -6.24 1.06 7.11
CA ASN A 93 -5.86 2.46 7.04
C ASN A 93 -6.74 3.26 8.03
N GLY A 94 -6.23 3.44 9.26
CA GLY A 94 -7.08 3.82 10.39
C GLY A 94 -8.09 2.72 10.69
N ASP A 95 -9.38 3.04 10.67
CA ASP A 95 -10.48 2.09 10.88
C ASP A 95 -11.03 1.49 9.58
N LYS A 96 -10.50 1.88 8.43
CA LYS A 96 -10.99 1.46 7.12
C LYS A 96 -10.21 0.27 6.60
N PRO A 97 -10.87 -0.86 6.31
CA PRO A 97 -10.24 -2.00 5.69
C PRO A 97 -9.87 -1.69 4.23
N MET A 98 -8.70 -2.15 3.84
CA MET A 98 -8.17 -1.98 2.51
C MET A 98 -7.57 -3.29 1.99
N LEU A 99 -7.89 -3.63 0.77
CA LEU A 99 -7.33 -4.75 0.02
C LEU A 99 -6.43 -4.21 -1.09
N THR A 100 -5.29 -4.84 -1.27
CA THR A 100 -4.36 -4.54 -2.36
C THR A 100 -3.91 -5.85 -2.96
N VAL A 101 -4.01 -5.98 -4.27
CA VAL A 101 -3.49 -7.13 -5.01
C VAL A 101 -2.60 -6.62 -6.12
N LEU A 102 -1.38 -7.16 -6.20
CA LEU A 102 -0.47 -6.95 -7.32
C LEU A 102 -0.14 -8.31 -7.91
N VAL A 103 -0.20 -8.40 -9.22
CA VAL A 103 0.07 -9.61 -10.02
C VAL A 103 1.17 -9.27 -11.02
N THR A 104 2.17 -10.12 -11.16
CA THR A 104 3.23 -9.93 -12.16
C THR A 104 2.70 -10.07 -13.59
N ASP A 105 3.37 -9.46 -14.54
CA ASP A 105 2.88 -9.36 -15.92
C ASP A 105 2.68 -10.73 -16.60
N ASP A 106 3.55 -11.69 -16.31
CA ASP A 106 3.45 -13.07 -16.79
C ASP A 106 2.17 -13.76 -16.30
N LEU A 107 1.81 -13.59 -15.04
CA LEU A 107 0.58 -14.13 -14.47
C LEU A 107 -0.67 -13.40 -14.99
N ALA A 108 -0.58 -12.08 -15.18
CA ALA A 108 -1.68 -11.30 -15.75
C ALA A 108 -2.00 -11.74 -17.19
N GLN A 109 -0.98 -12.07 -17.99
CA GLN A 109 -1.14 -12.62 -19.33
C GLN A 109 -1.72 -14.02 -19.32
N ASN A 110 -1.54 -14.80 -18.25
CA ASN A 110 -2.06 -16.14 -18.06
C ASN A 110 -3.43 -16.20 -17.36
N GLY A 111 -4.14 -15.09 -17.27
CA GLY A 111 -5.52 -15.04 -16.80
C GLY A 111 -5.72 -14.54 -15.37
N PHE A 112 -4.66 -14.25 -14.61
CA PHE A 112 -4.81 -13.60 -13.31
C PHE A 112 -5.16 -12.14 -13.51
N ASN A 113 -6.15 -11.66 -12.77
CA ASN A 113 -6.60 -10.28 -12.85
C ASN A 113 -6.82 -9.72 -11.45
N ALA A 114 -5.91 -8.85 -11.03
CA ALA A 114 -5.96 -8.21 -9.72
C ALA A 114 -7.28 -7.46 -9.48
N SER A 115 -7.81 -6.81 -10.51
CA SER A 115 -9.09 -6.07 -10.40
C SER A 115 -10.27 -6.98 -10.12
N THR A 116 -10.35 -8.13 -10.77
CA THR A 116 -11.40 -9.12 -10.53
C THR A 116 -11.29 -9.73 -9.14
N ILE A 117 -10.08 -10.14 -8.74
CA ILE A 117 -9.80 -10.72 -7.43
C ILE A 117 -10.21 -9.76 -6.31
N VAL A 118 -9.77 -8.50 -6.42
CA VAL A 118 -10.08 -7.46 -5.41
C VAL A 118 -11.58 -7.17 -5.33
N ARG A 119 -12.29 -7.11 -6.46
CA ARG A 119 -13.73 -6.86 -6.46
C ARG A 119 -14.53 -7.95 -5.78
N GLU A 120 -14.17 -9.20 -5.97
CA GLU A 120 -14.85 -10.31 -5.31
C GLU A 120 -14.63 -10.26 -3.79
N ALA A 121 -13.40 -10.05 -3.35
CA ALA A 121 -13.07 -9.95 -1.93
C ALA A 121 -13.65 -8.69 -1.26
N ALA A 122 -13.75 -7.59 -1.99
CA ALA A 122 -14.27 -6.32 -1.48
C ALA A 122 -15.72 -6.38 -0.99
N LYS A 123 -16.51 -7.30 -1.49
CA LYS A 123 -17.88 -7.55 -1.02
C LYS A 123 -17.93 -7.88 0.46
N LEU A 124 -16.93 -8.62 0.97
CA LEU A 124 -16.84 -9.04 2.37
C LEU A 124 -16.50 -7.90 3.34
N ILE A 125 -15.82 -6.86 2.84
CA ILE A 125 -15.53 -5.65 3.62
C ILE A 125 -16.57 -4.53 3.40
N LYS A 126 -17.71 -4.85 2.77
CA LYS A 126 -18.73 -3.87 2.38
C LYS A 126 -18.15 -2.68 1.63
N GLY A 127 -17.33 -2.98 0.64
CA GLY A 127 -16.57 -2.00 -0.09
C GLY A 127 -16.58 -2.23 -1.60
N GLY A 128 -15.74 -1.50 -2.26
CA GLY A 128 -15.55 -1.58 -3.69
C GLY A 128 -14.19 -1.05 -4.08
N GLY A 129 -13.79 -1.37 -5.28
CA GLY A 129 -12.52 -0.95 -5.83
C GLY A 129 -12.30 -1.54 -7.21
N GLY A 130 -11.07 -1.49 -7.64
CA GLY A 130 -10.65 -2.00 -8.92
C GLY A 130 -9.27 -1.48 -9.27
N GLY A 131 -8.90 -1.61 -10.50
CA GLY A 131 -7.60 -1.20 -11.01
C GLY A 131 -7.30 -1.86 -12.34
N GLN A 132 -6.03 -2.03 -12.59
CA GLN A 132 -5.50 -2.75 -13.74
C GLN A 132 -5.41 -4.26 -13.44
N PRO A 133 -5.25 -5.13 -14.46
CA PRO A 133 -5.00 -6.55 -14.24
C PRO A 133 -3.80 -6.85 -13.36
N GLN A 134 -2.77 -6.00 -13.41
CA GLN A 134 -1.54 -6.15 -12.64
C GLN A 134 -1.61 -5.54 -11.24
N PHE A 135 -2.47 -4.55 -11.02
CA PHE A 135 -2.57 -3.86 -9.73
C PHE A 135 -3.96 -3.32 -9.47
N ALA A 136 -4.54 -3.71 -8.35
CA ALA A 136 -5.85 -3.22 -7.94
C ALA A 136 -5.94 -3.03 -6.42
N GLN A 137 -6.78 -2.10 -6.01
CA GLN A 137 -7.07 -1.81 -4.62
C GLN A 137 -8.57 -1.67 -4.39
N ALA A 138 -9.01 -2.03 -3.20
CA ALA A 138 -10.38 -1.80 -2.74
C ALA A 138 -10.36 -1.31 -1.30
N GLY A 139 -11.30 -0.43 -1.00
CA GLY A 139 -11.57 0.03 0.35
C GLY A 139 -12.99 -0.32 0.77
N GLY A 140 -13.21 -0.51 2.06
CA GLY A 140 -14.50 -0.86 2.61
C GLY A 140 -14.81 -0.17 3.93
N LYS A 141 -15.93 -0.56 4.51
CA LYS A 141 -16.44 -0.02 5.77
C LYS A 141 -16.51 -1.07 6.89
N ASN A 142 -16.34 -2.34 6.56
CA ASN A 142 -16.43 -3.46 7.49
C ASN A 142 -15.06 -4.06 7.75
N ALA A 143 -14.37 -3.59 8.79
CA ALA A 143 -13.07 -4.09 9.19
C ALA A 143 -13.10 -5.56 9.65
N GLU A 144 -14.20 -6.02 10.22
CA GLU A 144 -14.37 -7.40 10.68
C GLU A 144 -14.33 -8.41 9.51
N GLY A 145 -14.75 -7.99 8.32
CA GLY A 145 -14.71 -8.80 7.11
C GLY A 145 -13.32 -8.93 6.46
N LEU A 146 -12.31 -8.24 6.97
CA LEU A 146 -11.00 -8.18 6.34
C LEU A 146 -10.29 -9.54 6.29
N SER A 147 -10.38 -10.34 7.36
CA SER A 147 -9.81 -11.70 7.38
C SER A 147 -10.49 -12.61 6.36
N ALA A 148 -11.82 -12.59 6.31
CA ALA A 148 -12.58 -13.36 5.32
C ALA A 148 -12.30 -12.92 3.89
N ALA A 149 -12.10 -11.63 3.66
CA ALA A 149 -11.71 -11.09 2.37
C ALA A 149 -10.32 -11.57 1.93
N TYR A 150 -9.37 -11.61 2.86
CA TYR A 150 -8.04 -12.19 2.60
C TYR A 150 -8.13 -13.66 2.24
N ASP A 151 -8.87 -14.46 3.02
CA ASP A 151 -9.04 -15.89 2.78
C ASP A 151 -9.70 -16.13 1.42
N LYS A 152 -10.65 -15.28 1.03
CA LYS A 152 -11.26 -15.34 -0.30
C LYS A 152 -10.26 -15.08 -1.43
N ILE A 153 -9.36 -14.13 -1.25
CA ILE A 153 -8.29 -13.88 -2.23
C ILE A 153 -7.39 -15.11 -2.37
N MET A 154 -7.00 -15.70 -1.25
CA MET A 154 -6.16 -16.90 -1.25
C MET A 154 -6.85 -18.11 -1.89
N GLU A 155 -8.16 -18.27 -1.66
CA GLU A 155 -8.99 -19.29 -2.31
C GLU A 155 -9.00 -19.12 -3.83
N ILE A 156 -9.20 -17.88 -4.30
CA ILE A 156 -9.19 -17.59 -5.74
C ILE A 156 -7.82 -17.91 -6.35
N ILE A 157 -6.73 -17.49 -5.70
CA ILE A 157 -5.36 -17.76 -6.17
C ILE A 157 -5.11 -19.28 -6.26
N ALA A 158 -5.57 -20.05 -5.29
CA ALA A 158 -5.39 -21.49 -5.25
C ALA A 158 -6.25 -22.23 -6.29
N SER A 159 -7.32 -21.61 -6.79
CA SER A 159 -8.25 -22.21 -7.75
C SER A 159 -7.88 -22.01 -9.23
N ILE A 160 -6.94 -21.10 -9.49
CA ILE A 160 -6.44 -20.83 -10.84
C ILE A 160 -5.14 -21.61 -11.08
#